data_4ff1b95c074eadb509cc7fc574c267fa
#
_entry.id   4ff1b95c074eadb509cc7fc574c267fa
#
_cell.length_a   1.000
_cell.length_b   1.000
_cell.length_c   1.000
_cell.angle_alpha   90.00
_cell.angle_beta   90.00
_cell.angle_gamma   90.00
#
_symmetry.space_group_name_H-M   'P 1'
#
loop_
_entity.id
_entity.type
_entity.pdbx_description
1 polymer ?
#
loop_
_entity_poly.entity_id
_entity_poly.type
_entity_poly.pdbx_seq_one_letter_code
_entity_poly.pdbx_strand_id
1 'polypeptide(L)'
;MRFTALLIFVFVCVAGYSQSFDTVQIRAIKLTDKIHMLKGSGGNIGLLSGGDGLLMIDDQFAPLSEKISKAIAGIDGGPVRFLVNTHIHGDHTGGNENFKQLGVTLVAHDFVRDRMMKESVNLRTNATNPPRDKAAWPEITFADRMNFHLNDEDIELHHFTNGHTDGDIVIRFVKANVYHVGDLFNRTSFPYIDAGNGGNFSGLLVNLDKILALIDDNAKVIPGHGNLATKADVNAYRDMLYELHDNVAKAMKSGKKIEDIPALNLTAKYDDVFGKGFIKGKDFILIVAQAVAAEKTEKKTKK
;
A
#
# COMPACT_ATOMS: atom_id res chain seq x y z
N MET A 1 -36.90 -52.78 19.28
CA MET A 1 -37.08 -51.50 18.61
C MET A 1 -35.70 -50.85 18.46
N ARG A 2 -35.17 -50.79 17.23
CA ARG A 2 -33.89 -50.12 16.94
C ARG A 2 -34.25 -48.71 16.42
N PHE A 3 -33.84 -47.69 17.14
CA PHE A 3 -33.92 -46.30 16.71
C PHE A 3 -32.71 -45.96 15.84
N THR A 4 -32.94 -45.74 14.57
CA THR A 4 -31.93 -45.22 13.63
C THR A 4 -31.97 -43.69 13.71
N ALA A 5 -30.92 -43.07 14.27
CA ALA A 5 -30.76 -41.61 14.28
C ALA A 5 -30.32 -41.15 12.91
N LEU A 6 -31.15 -40.34 12.25
CA LEU A 6 -30.84 -39.69 10.99
C LEU A 6 -30.06 -38.40 11.27
N LEU A 7 -28.74 -38.39 11.00
CA LEU A 7 -27.92 -37.20 11.06
C LEU A 7 -28.16 -36.35 9.81
N ILE A 8 -28.84 -35.21 9.96
CA ILE A 8 -29.00 -34.21 8.91
C ILE A 8 -27.76 -33.33 8.92
N PHE A 9 -26.91 -33.49 7.90
CA PHE A 9 -25.80 -32.54 7.62
C PHE A 9 -26.42 -31.29 6.99
N VAL A 10 -26.47 -30.19 7.74
CA VAL A 10 -26.78 -28.86 7.20
C VAL A 10 -25.50 -28.28 6.57
N PHE A 11 -25.44 -28.31 5.25
CA PHE A 11 -24.46 -27.59 4.48
C PHE A 11 -24.76 -26.09 4.57
N VAL A 12 -24.05 -25.36 5.42
CA VAL A 12 -24.08 -23.90 5.42
C VAL A 12 -23.19 -23.45 4.27
N CYS A 13 -23.83 -23.13 3.12
CA CYS A 13 -23.16 -22.41 2.04
C CYS A 13 -22.80 -21.01 2.55
N VAL A 14 -21.57 -20.79 2.96
CA VAL A 14 -21.03 -19.44 3.15
C VAL A 14 -20.86 -18.84 1.76
N ALA A 15 -21.84 -18.04 1.32
CA ALA A 15 -21.71 -17.22 0.13
C ALA A 15 -20.57 -16.20 0.40
N GLY A 16 -19.37 -16.52 -0.02
CA GLY A 16 -18.29 -15.55 -0.07
C GLY A 16 -18.70 -14.44 -1.04
N TYR A 17 -18.81 -13.20 -0.55
CA TYR A 17 -18.96 -12.05 -1.41
C TYR A 17 -17.67 -11.92 -2.23
N SER A 18 -17.68 -12.48 -3.44
CA SER A 18 -16.63 -12.21 -4.43
C SER A 18 -16.79 -10.75 -4.87
N GLN A 19 -15.76 -9.96 -4.69
CA GLN A 19 -15.75 -8.60 -5.22
C GLN A 19 -15.88 -8.68 -6.75
N SER A 20 -16.97 -8.15 -7.29
CA SER A 20 -17.13 -8.09 -8.76
C SER A 20 -16.30 -6.95 -9.31
N PHE A 21 -15.41 -7.26 -10.26
CA PHE A 21 -14.59 -6.28 -10.99
C PHE A 21 -15.20 -5.89 -12.34
N ASP A 22 -16.37 -6.43 -12.71
CA ASP A 22 -16.98 -6.26 -14.02
C ASP A 22 -17.29 -4.79 -14.35
N THR A 23 -17.79 -4.05 -13.37
CA THR A 23 -18.14 -2.64 -13.52
C THR A 23 -16.98 -1.68 -13.32
N VAL A 24 -15.81 -2.17 -12.88
CA VAL A 24 -14.63 -1.32 -12.67
C VAL A 24 -14.13 -0.79 -14.00
N GLN A 25 -13.92 0.50 -14.07
CA GLN A 25 -13.30 1.20 -15.20
C GLN A 25 -11.94 1.75 -14.77
N ILE A 26 -10.93 1.55 -15.60
CA ILE A 26 -9.61 2.15 -15.41
C ILE A 26 -9.62 3.55 -16.03
N ARG A 27 -9.38 4.56 -15.18
CA ARG A 27 -9.32 5.97 -15.59
C ARG A 27 -7.88 6.44 -15.60
N ALA A 28 -7.41 6.94 -16.72
CA ALA A 28 -6.10 7.57 -16.84
C ALA A 28 -6.20 9.08 -16.53
N ILE A 29 -5.29 9.55 -15.68
CA ILE A 29 -5.13 10.97 -15.30
C ILE A 29 -3.75 11.39 -15.76
N LYS A 30 -3.68 12.30 -16.73
CA LYS A 30 -2.42 12.83 -17.26
C LYS A 30 -1.76 13.76 -16.24
N LEU A 31 -0.51 13.45 -15.87
CA LEU A 31 0.29 14.28 -14.97
C LEU A 31 1.30 15.13 -15.74
N THR A 32 1.94 14.55 -16.75
CA THR A 32 2.82 15.21 -17.72
C THR A 32 2.54 14.63 -19.10
N ASP A 33 3.31 14.98 -20.12
CA ASP A 33 3.17 14.36 -21.44
C ASP A 33 3.55 12.88 -21.45
N LYS A 34 4.42 12.44 -20.53
CA LYS A 34 4.92 11.06 -20.45
C LYS A 34 4.39 10.29 -19.23
N ILE A 35 3.91 10.97 -18.19
CA ILE A 35 3.52 10.32 -16.92
C ILE A 35 2.02 10.43 -16.70
N HIS A 36 1.41 9.29 -16.36
CA HIS A 36 0.00 9.16 -16.02
C HIS A 36 -0.19 8.44 -14.68
N MET A 37 -1.28 8.74 -13.99
CA MET A 37 -1.81 7.96 -12.89
C MET A 37 -3.06 7.23 -13.36
N LEU A 38 -3.14 5.91 -13.19
CA LEU A 38 -4.33 5.14 -13.50
C LEU A 38 -5.06 4.79 -12.20
N LYS A 39 -6.37 4.96 -12.22
CA LYS A 39 -7.27 4.61 -11.11
C LYS A 39 -8.27 3.57 -11.54
N GLY A 40 -8.44 2.55 -10.71
CA GLY A 40 -9.44 1.48 -10.88
C GLY A 40 -9.99 1.05 -9.53
N SER A 41 -9.81 -0.21 -9.18
CA SER A 41 -10.05 -0.77 -7.84
C SER A 41 -8.74 -1.33 -7.30
N GLY A 42 -8.38 -0.97 -6.07
CA GLY A 42 -7.06 -1.23 -5.48
C GLY A 42 -6.16 -0.02 -5.52
N GLY A 43 -4.86 -0.22 -5.48
CA GLY A 43 -3.86 0.83 -5.48
C GLY A 43 -3.83 1.65 -6.77
N ASN A 44 -3.38 2.89 -6.68
CA ASN A 44 -3.12 3.71 -7.85
C ASN A 44 -1.93 3.16 -8.64
N ILE A 45 -2.00 3.21 -9.95
CA ILE A 45 -0.91 2.80 -10.85
C ILE A 45 -0.21 4.06 -11.35
N GLY A 46 1.13 4.06 -11.33
CA GLY A 46 1.96 5.02 -12.06
C GLY A 46 2.34 4.46 -13.43
N LEU A 47 2.34 5.28 -14.48
CA LEU A 47 2.78 4.87 -15.82
C LEU A 47 3.70 5.93 -16.40
N LEU A 48 4.89 5.54 -16.80
CA LEU A 48 5.78 6.31 -17.68
C LEU A 48 5.73 5.71 -19.08
N SER A 49 5.45 6.53 -20.10
CA SER A 49 5.37 6.15 -21.50
C SER A 49 6.44 6.83 -22.35
N GLY A 50 6.79 6.22 -23.50
CA GLY A 50 7.73 6.75 -24.47
C GLY A 50 8.42 5.67 -25.30
N GLY A 51 9.33 6.09 -26.18
CA GLY A 51 9.94 5.25 -27.22
C GLY A 51 10.81 4.08 -26.73
N ASP A 52 11.31 4.14 -25.49
CA ASP A 52 12.11 3.04 -24.90
C ASP A 52 11.21 1.94 -24.29
N GLY A 53 9.89 2.02 -24.45
CA GLY A 53 8.89 1.17 -23.81
C GLY A 53 8.38 1.77 -22.49
N LEU A 54 7.37 1.12 -21.89
CA LEU A 54 6.67 1.66 -20.72
C LEU A 54 7.19 1.06 -19.42
N LEU A 55 7.22 1.90 -18.37
CA LEU A 55 7.41 1.47 -16.99
C LEU A 55 6.12 1.72 -16.22
N MET A 56 5.61 0.65 -15.60
CA MET A 56 4.40 0.68 -14.77
C MET A 56 4.76 0.51 -13.30
N ILE A 57 4.08 1.19 -12.41
CA ILE A 57 4.21 1.07 -10.95
C ILE A 57 2.89 0.55 -10.41
N ASP A 58 2.93 -0.63 -9.78
CA ASP A 58 1.79 -1.41 -9.29
C ASP A 58 0.81 -1.85 -10.41
N ASP A 59 -0.09 -2.81 -10.09
CA ASP A 59 -0.92 -3.46 -11.11
C ASP A 59 -2.33 -3.84 -10.63
N GLN A 60 -2.70 -3.42 -9.42
CA GLN A 60 -3.99 -3.71 -8.80
C GLN A 60 -4.26 -5.21 -8.65
N PHE A 61 -5.50 -5.64 -8.87
CA PHE A 61 -5.93 -7.03 -8.75
C PHE A 61 -5.88 -7.76 -10.09
N ALA A 62 -5.56 -9.06 -10.08
CA ALA A 62 -5.47 -9.91 -11.28
C ALA A 62 -6.65 -9.78 -12.26
N PRO A 63 -7.93 -9.75 -11.84
CA PRO A 63 -9.06 -9.61 -12.77
C PRO A 63 -9.11 -8.27 -13.52
N LEU A 64 -8.30 -7.28 -13.12
CA LEU A 64 -8.24 -5.97 -13.78
C LEU A 64 -7.14 -5.87 -14.83
N SER A 65 -6.24 -6.85 -14.94
CA SER A 65 -5.04 -6.78 -15.80
C SER A 65 -5.37 -6.49 -17.26
N GLU A 66 -6.42 -7.11 -17.82
CA GLU A 66 -6.86 -6.84 -19.20
C GLU A 66 -7.37 -5.41 -19.36
N LYS A 67 -8.17 -4.92 -18.40
CA LYS A 67 -8.70 -3.55 -18.42
C LYS A 67 -7.59 -2.51 -18.27
N ILE A 68 -6.58 -2.81 -17.44
CA ILE A 68 -5.38 -1.98 -17.26
C ILE A 68 -4.58 -1.95 -18.57
N SER A 69 -4.30 -3.10 -19.18
CA SER A 69 -3.59 -3.20 -20.47
C SER A 69 -4.31 -2.40 -21.57
N LYS A 70 -5.64 -2.49 -21.62
CA LYS A 70 -6.45 -1.72 -22.59
C LYS A 70 -6.38 -0.22 -22.35
N ALA A 71 -6.38 0.21 -21.08
CA ALA A 71 -6.25 1.63 -20.73
C ALA A 71 -4.85 2.16 -21.08
N ILE A 72 -3.79 1.36 -20.85
CA ILE A 72 -2.41 1.68 -21.24
C ILE A 72 -2.28 1.81 -22.76
N ALA A 73 -2.83 0.86 -23.54
CA ALA A 73 -2.82 0.91 -24.99
C ALA A 73 -3.55 2.16 -25.55
N GLY A 74 -4.49 2.74 -24.82
CA GLY A 74 -5.15 4.00 -25.17
C GLY A 74 -4.28 5.24 -24.91
N ILE A 75 -3.19 5.12 -24.12
CA ILE A 75 -2.23 6.19 -23.82
C ILE A 75 -1.03 6.09 -24.78
N ASP A 76 -0.45 4.89 -24.87
CA ASP A 76 0.74 4.60 -25.65
C ASP A 76 0.67 3.13 -26.11
N GLY A 77 0.90 2.88 -27.39
CA GLY A 77 0.86 1.54 -27.99
C GLY A 77 2.13 0.71 -27.75
N GLY A 78 3.12 1.24 -27.05
CA GLY A 78 4.36 0.53 -26.74
C GLY A 78 4.18 -0.59 -25.71
N PRO A 79 5.13 -1.54 -25.62
CA PRO A 79 5.07 -2.62 -24.63
C PRO A 79 5.43 -2.10 -23.23
N VAL A 80 4.73 -2.60 -22.22
CA VAL A 80 5.19 -2.47 -20.83
C VAL A 80 6.43 -3.36 -20.67
N ARG A 81 7.57 -2.77 -20.38
CA ARG A 81 8.85 -3.49 -20.20
C ARG A 81 9.10 -3.83 -18.74
N PHE A 82 8.77 -2.91 -17.84
CA PHE A 82 9.01 -3.05 -16.41
C PHE A 82 7.73 -2.78 -15.62
N LEU A 83 7.49 -3.60 -14.61
CA LEU A 83 6.49 -3.41 -13.58
C LEU A 83 7.20 -3.37 -12.23
N VAL A 84 7.13 -2.24 -11.56
CA VAL A 84 7.72 -1.99 -10.24
C VAL A 84 6.62 -2.08 -9.19
N ASN A 85 6.73 -2.98 -8.21
CA ASN A 85 5.80 -3.05 -7.10
C ASN A 85 6.27 -2.18 -5.93
N THR A 86 5.39 -1.32 -5.42
CA THR A 86 5.69 -0.46 -4.27
C THR A 86 5.83 -1.23 -2.97
N HIS A 87 5.05 -2.30 -2.79
CA HIS A 87 5.04 -3.19 -1.62
C HIS A 87 4.30 -4.50 -1.93
N ILE A 88 4.11 -5.37 -0.93
CA ILE A 88 3.65 -6.76 -1.09
C ILE A 88 2.13 -6.93 -1.31
N HIS A 89 1.27 -5.97 -0.98
CA HIS A 89 -0.18 -6.20 -0.91
C HIS A 89 -0.81 -6.54 -2.25
N GLY A 90 -1.87 -7.35 -2.19
CA GLY A 90 -2.49 -7.93 -3.38
C GLY A 90 -3.22 -6.95 -4.29
N ASP A 91 -3.59 -5.79 -3.80
CA ASP A 91 -4.16 -4.70 -4.59
C ASP A 91 -3.11 -3.78 -5.25
N HIS A 92 -1.82 -4.15 -5.12
CA HIS A 92 -0.67 -3.55 -5.78
C HIS A 92 0.13 -4.55 -6.61
N THR A 93 -0.01 -5.84 -6.33
CA THR A 93 0.78 -6.93 -6.94
C THR A 93 -0.06 -8.05 -7.52
N GLY A 94 -1.39 -7.89 -7.52
CA GLY A 94 -2.30 -8.97 -7.91
C GLY A 94 -2.23 -9.33 -9.38
N GLY A 95 -1.86 -8.38 -10.24
CA GLY A 95 -1.68 -8.56 -11.68
C GLY A 95 -0.31 -9.09 -12.11
N ASN A 96 0.66 -9.22 -11.19
CA ASN A 96 2.05 -9.58 -11.49
C ASN A 96 2.17 -10.77 -12.45
N GLU A 97 1.48 -11.87 -12.15
CA GLU A 97 1.49 -13.07 -13.00
C GLU A 97 1.01 -12.78 -14.42
N ASN A 98 -0.08 -12.05 -14.56
CA ASN A 98 -0.67 -11.73 -15.85
C ASN A 98 0.27 -10.84 -16.69
N PHE A 99 0.88 -9.82 -16.08
CA PHE A 99 1.83 -8.97 -16.78
C PHE A 99 3.12 -9.69 -17.12
N LYS A 100 3.61 -10.58 -16.26
CA LYS A 100 4.77 -11.42 -16.55
C LYS A 100 4.53 -12.34 -17.75
N GLN A 101 3.32 -12.92 -17.89
CA GLN A 101 2.94 -13.72 -19.06
C GLN A 101 2.96 -12.89 -20.35
N LEU A 102 2.81 -11.57 -20.27
CA LEU A 102 2.98 -10.65 -21.40
C LEU A 102 4.44 -10.23 -21.66
N GLY A 103 5.41 -10.80 -20.94
CA GLY A 103 6.83 -10.52 -21.09
C GLY A 103 7.34 -9.33 -20.28
N VAL A 104 6.55 -8.83 -19.33
CA VAL A 104 6.95 -7.73 -18.45
C VAL A 104 7.93 -8.23 -17.38
N THR A 105 9.03 -7.49 -17.16
CA THR A 105 9.99 -7.78 -16.08
C THR A 105 9.51 -7.16 -14.77
N LEU A 106 9.32 -7.99 -13.74
CA LEU A 106 8.88 -7.57 -12.42
C LEU A 106 10.06 -7.11 -11.56
N VAL A 107 9.91 -5.95 -10.92
CA VAL A 107 10.94 -5.33 -10.08
C VAL A 107 10.34 -4.95 -8.73
N ALA A 108 11.03 -5.20 -7.62
CA ALA A 108 10.60 -4.79 -6.29
C ALA A 108 11.78 -4.74 -5.30
N HIS A 109 11.51 -4.31 -4.06
CA HIS A 109 12.46 -4.49 -2.97
C HIS A 109 12.63 -5.98 -2.61
N ASP A 110 13.80 -6.38 -2.09
CA ASP A 110 14.12 -7.76 -1.70
C ASP A 110 13.06 -8.37 -0.78
N PHE A 111 12.57 -7.62 0.20
CA PHE A 111 11.54 -8.10 1.13
C PHE A 111 10.20 -8.43 0.45
N VAL A 112 9.81 -7.74 -0.61
CA VAL A 112 8.59 -8.07 -1.36
C VAL A 112 8.70 -9.49 -1.93
N ARG A 113 9.81 -9.80 -2.60
CA ARG A 113 10.08 -11.14 -3.12
C ARG A 113 10.13 -12.18 -2.01
N ASP A 114 10.88 -11.91 -0.94
CA ASP A 114 11.05 -12.82 0.19
C ASP A 114 9.71 -13.16 0.87
N ARG A 115 8.82 -12.19 0.97
CA ARG A 115 7.48 -12.37 1.52
C ARG A 115 6.57 -13.16 0.59
N MET A 116 6.65 -12.93 -0.73
CA MET A 116 5.89 -13.70 -1.72
C MET A 116 6.26 -15.19 -1.74
N MET A 117 7.50 -15.53 -1.38
CA MET A 117 8.01 -16.90 -1.36
C MET A 117 7.59 -17.69 -0.11
N LYS A 118 7.02 -17.05 0.89
CA LYS A 118 6.73 -17.66 2.21
C LYS A 118 5.24 -17.58 2.52
N GLU A 119 4.79 -18.51 3.35
CA GLU A 119 3.50 -18.39 4.03
C GLU A 119 3.51 -17.16 4.95
N SER A 120 2.42 -16.44 4.99
CA SER A 120 2.23 -15.29 5.86
C SER A 120 0.91 -15.36 6.62
N VAL A 121 0.87 -14.75 7.81
CA VAL A 121 -0.35 -14.64 8.61
C VAL A 121 -0.79 -13.18 8.61
N ASN A 122 -2.01 -12.94 8.17
CA ASN A 122 -2.65 -11.64 8.33
C ASN A 122 -3.07 -11.47 9.80
N LEU A 123 -2.33 -10.66 10.55
CA LEU A 123 -2.55 -10.50 12.01
C LEU A 123 -3.89 -9.83 12.34
N ARG A 124 -4.56 -9.19 11.38
CA ARG A 124 -5.89 -8.59 11.58
C ARG A 124 -7.01 -9.63 11.50
N THR A 125 -6.88 -10.61 10.63
CA THR A 125 -7.93 -11.61 10.35
C THR A 125 -7.57 -13.00 10.84
N ASN A 126 -6.34 -13.22 11.27
CA ASN A 126 -5.71 -14.52 11.55
C ASN A 126 -5.76 -15.49 10.35
N ALA A 127 -5.98 -14.98 9.16
CA ALA A 127 -5.96 -15.79 7.95
C ALA A 127 -4.51 -16.10 7.54
N THR A 128 -4.25 -17.35 7.21
CA THR A 128 -2.99 -17.79 6.64
C THR A 128 -3.05 -17.64 5.13
N ASN A 129 -2.09 -16.93 4.55
CA ASN A 129 -1.91 -16.80 3.11
C ASN A 129 -0.78 -17.73 2.67
N PRO A 130 -1.01 -18.64 1.71
CA PRO A 130 0.06 -19.47 1.16
C PRO A 130 1.09 -18.61 0.41
N PRO A 131 2.29 -19.13 0.11
CA PRO A 131 3.22 -18.50 -0.80
C PRO A 131 2.53 -18.16 -2.14
N ARG A 132 2.91 -17.04 -2.74
CA ARG A 132 2.44 -16.68 -4.09
C ARG A 132 3.01 -17.64 -5.12
N ASP A 133 2.32 -17.80 -6.25
CA ASP A 133 2.89 -18.52 -7.39
C ASP A 133 4.21 -17.89 -7.82
N LYS A 134 5.17 -18.72 -8.28
CA LYS A 134 6.48 -18.27 -8.75
C LYS A 134 6.38 -17.28 -9.92
N ALA A 135 5.32 -17.37 -10.73
CA ALA A 135 5.05 -16.44 -11.81
C ALA A 135 4.79 -15.01 -11.31
N ALA A 136 4.35 -14.82 -10.07
CA ALA A 136 4.13 -13.50 -9.48
C ALA A 136 5.38 -12.89 -8.81
N TRP A 137 6.51 -13.64 -8.72
CA TRP A 137 7.69 -13.14 -8.01
C TRP A 137 8.49 -12.15 -8.86
N PRO A 138 8.93 -11.01 -8.28
CA PRO A 138 9.87 -10.11 -8.93
C PRO A 138 11.15 -10.82 -9.37
N GLU A 139 11.63 -10.54 -10.57
CA GLU A 139 12.87 -11.10 -11.13
C GLU A 139 14.08 -10.26 -10.76
N ILE A 140 13.88 -8.94 -10.71
CA ILE A 140 14.92 -7.99 -10.32
C ILE A 140 14.54 -7.44 -8.95
N THR A 141 15.47 -7.55 -8.01
CA THR A 141 15.28 -6.99 -6.67
C THR A 141 16.46 -6.12 -6.26
N PHE A 142 16.25 -5.26 -5.26
CA PHE A 142 17.26 -4.37 -4.71
C PHE A 142 17.04 -4.18 -3.20
N ALA A 143 18.11 -3.80 -2.48
CA ALA A 143 18.10 -3.69 -1.02
C ALA A 143 17.87 -2.26 -0.51
N ASP A 144 18.37 -1.23 -1.19
CA ASP A 144 18.33 0.17 -0.72
C ASP A 144 17.85 1.13 -1.81
N ARG A 145 18.52 1.13 -2.96
CA ARG A 145 18.22 2.04 -4.08
C ARG A 145 18.43 1.36 -5.42
N MET A 146 17.62 1.79 -6.39
CA MET A 146 17.79 1.41 -7.80
C MET A 146 17.40 2.59 -8.68
N ASN A 147 18.04 2.71 -9.84
CA ASN A 147 17.73 3.75 -10.81
C ASN A 147 17.38 3.12 -12.15
N PHE A 148 16.41 3.74 -12.84
CA PHE A 148 16.18 3.54 -14.26
C PHE A 148 16.47 4.82 -15.02
N HIS A 149 16.97 4.68 -16.25
CA HIS A 149 17.10 5.75 -17.22
C HIS A 149 16.30 5.33 -18.44
N LEU A 150 15.08 5.88 -18.58
CA LEU A 150 14.11 5.44 -19.57
C LEU A 150 13.27 6.62 -20.06
N ASN A 151 13.07 6.73 -21.38
CA ASN A 151 12.25 7.77 -21.98
C ASN A 151 12.71 9.21 -21.63
N ASP A 152 14.01 9.45 -21.60
CA ASP A 152 14.64 10.71 -21.15
C ASP A 152 14.32 11.09 -19.69
N GLU A 153 13.82 10.18 -18.88
CA GLU A 153 13.53 10.36 -17.46
C GLU A 153 14.55 9.60 -16.61
N ASP A 154 14.92 10.19 -15.47
CA ASP A 154 15.71 9.56 -14.42
C ASP A 154 14.73 9.13 -13.32
N ILE A 155 14.65 7.82 -13.04
CA ILE A 155 13.68 7.26 -12.11
C ILE A 155 14.45 6.65 -10.96
N GLU A 156 14.26 7.20 -9.76
CA GLU A 156 14.91 6.73 -8.54
C GLU A 156 13.91 5.92 -7.70
N LEU A 157 14.32 4.73 -7.31
CA LEU A 157 13.59 3.86 -6.37
C LEU A 157 14.33 3.91 -5.03
N HIS A 158 13.62 4.27 -3.97
CA HIS A 158 14.17 4.39 -2.62
C HIS A 158 13.40 3.47 -1.67
N HIS A 159 14.10 2.63 -0.91
CA HIS A 159 13.50 1.81 0.13
C HIS A 159 13.20 2.62 1.40
N PHE A 160 12.02 2.38 1.97
CA PHE A 160 11.55 2.98 3.22
C PHE A 160 11.15 1.87 4.18
N THR A 161 12.07 1.49 5.06
CA THR A 161 11.91 0.35 5.95
C THR A 161 10.84 0.56 7.02
N ASN A 162 10.12 -0.51 7.36
CA ASN A 162 9.23 -0.61 8.50
C ASN A 162 8.16 0.50 8.58
N GLY A 163 7.54 0.85 7.45
CA GLY A 163 6.43 1.79 7.37
C GLY A 163 5.08 1.08 7.37
N HIS A 164 4.44 1.05 6.21
CA HIS A 164 3.23 0.28 5.94
C HIS A 164 3.53 -1.24 5.94
N THR A 165 4.64 -1.61 5.27
CA THR A 165 5.31 -2.91 5.32
C THR A 165 6.82 -2.73 5.53
N ASP A 166 7.62 -3.79 5.45
CA ASP A 166 9.09 -3.69 5.44
C ASP A 166 9.68 -3.53 4.04
N GLY A 167 8.91 -3.78 2.99
CA GLY A 167 9.34 -3.70 1.59
C GLY A 167 8.88 -2.44 0.86
N ASP A 168 8.42 -1.42 1.58
CA ASP A 168 7.88 -0.19 0.97
C ASP A 168 8.95 0.56 0.18
N ILE A 169 8.60 1.01 -1.03
CA ILE A 169 9.47 1.89 -1.82
C ILE A 169 8.72 3.14 -2.27
N VAL A 170 9.49 4.22 -2.40
CA VAL A 170 9.07 5.46 -3.06
C VAL A 170 9.78 5.55 -4.40
N ILE A 171 9.02 5.85 -5.44
CA ILE A 171 9.52 6.04 -6.79
C ILE A 171 9.47 7.53 -7.12
N ARG A 172 10.60 8.09 -7.54
CA ARG A 172 10.73 9.48 -7.97
C ARG A 172 11.04 9.56 -9.45
N PHE A 173 10.22 10.26 -10.20
CA PHE A 173 10.52 10.73 -11.55
C PHE A 173 11.17 12.11 -11.44
N VAL A 174 12.49 12.17 -11.62
CA VAL A 174 13.31 13.33 -11.22
C VAL A 174 12.98 14.56 -12.05
N LYS A 175 13.02 14.44 -13.38
CA LYS A 175 12.77 15.59 -14.29
C LYS A 175 11.31 16.04 -14.29
N ALA A 176 10.40 15.08 -14.17
CA ALA A 176 8.97 15.37 -14.13
C ALA A 176 8.48 15.89 -12.77
N ASN A 177 9.28 15.74 -11.71
CA ASN A 177 8.93 16.06 -10.34
C ASN A 177 7.62 15.39 -9.89
N VAL A 178 7.52 14.08 -10.18
CA VAL A 178 6.39 13.22 -9.81
C VAL A 178 6.91 12.13 -8.88
N TYR A 179 6.15 11.82 -7.84
CA TYR A 179 6.48 10.78 -6.88
C TYR A 179 5.33 9.79 -6.76
N HIS A 180 5.64 8.50 -6.70
CA HIS A 180 4.69 7.47 -6.30
C HIS A 180 5.15 6.93 -4.94
N VAL A 181 4.30 7.07 -3.92
CA VAL A 181 4.70 6.80 -2.54
C VAL A 181 4.04 5.54 -1.96
N GLY A 182 3.33 4.78 -2.79
CA GLY A 182 2.60 3.60 -2.34
C GLY A 182 1.74 3.90 -1.11
N ASP A 183 1.53 2.90 -0.28
CA ASP A 183 0.68 3.00 0.91
C ASP A 183 1.35 3.64 2.14
N LEU A 184 2.58 4.17 1.97
CA LEU A 184 3.15 5.10 2.94
C LEU A 184 2.27 6.36 3.07
N PHE A 185 1.46 6.68 2.05
CA PHE A 185 0.47 7.75 2.09
C PHE A 185 -0.83 7.32 1.43
N ASN A 186 -1.94 7.36 2.18
CA ASN A 186 -3.28 7.00 1.76
C ASN A 186 -4.24 8.18 1.97
N ARG A 187 -5.11 8.47 0.99
CA ARG A 187 -6.09 9.57 1.08
C ARG A 187 -7.53 9.13 1.34
N THR A 188 -7.77 7.84 1.49
CA THR A 188 -9.14 7.28 1.56
C THR A 188 -9.45 6.56 2.86
N SER A 189 -8.42 6.28 3.67
CA SER A 189 -8.53 5.52 4.91
C SER A 189 -7.44 5.96 5.90
N PHE A 190 -7.65 5.70 7.18
CA PHE A 190 -6.53 5.64 8.11
C PHE A 190 -5.53 4.59 7.63
N PRO A 191 -4.22 4.74 7.93
CA PRO A 191 -3.22 3.81 7.45
C PRO A 191 -3.46 2.40 7.98
N TYR A 192 -3.30 1.42 7.11
CA TYR A 192 -3.11 0.05 7.52
C TYR A 192 -1.62 -0.15 7.84
N ILE A 193 -1.32 -0.72 8.98
CA ILE A 193 0.04 -1.08 9.41
C ILE A 193 0.11 -2.60 9.41
N ASP A 194 0.79 -3.17 8.45
CA ASP A 194 0.91 -4.62 8.33
C ASP A 194 2.09 -5.15 9.14
N ALA A 195 1.88 -5.28 10.45
CA ALA A 195 2.91 -5.82 11.35
C ALA A 195 3.34 -7.25 10.98
N GLY A 196 2.46 -8.05 10.36
CA GLY A 196 2.78 -9.38 9.84
C GLY A 196 3.82 -9.35 8.72
N ASN A 197 3.83 -8.28 7.94
CA ASN A 197 4.81 -8.00 6.90
C ASN A 197 5.79 -6.87 7.29
N GLY A 198 6.10 -6.74 8.58
CA GLY A 198 7.14 -5.84 9.08
C GLY A 198 6.75 -4.37 9.16
N GLY A 199 5.48 -4.03 8.95
CA GLY A 199 4.97 -2.67 9.13
C GLY A 199 5.02 -2.21 10.59
N ASN A 200 5.25 -0.90 10.79
CA ASN A 200 5.33 -0.30 12.12
C ASN A 200 4.84 1.15 12.06
N PHE A 201 3.96 1.54 13.01
CA PHE A 201 3.37 2.88 13.01
C PHE A 201 4.41 3.98 13.26
N SER A 202 5.31 3.79 14.23
CA SER A 202 6.39 4.78 14.50
C SER A 202 7.36 4.88 13.32
N GLY A 203 7.60 3.76 12.62
CA GLY A 203 8.36 3.73 11.37
C GLY A 203 7.66 4.49 10.25
N LEU A 204 6.32 4.38 10.13
CA LEU A 204 5.55 5.16 9.16
C LEU A 204 5.71 6.67 9.39
N LEU A 205 5.66 7.13 10.66
CA LEU A 205 5.88 8.55 10.98
C LEU A 205 7.26 9.03 10.51
N VAL A 206 8.31 8.27 10.83
CA VAL A 206 9.69 8.57 10.38
C VAL A 206 9.79 8.57 8.86
N ASN A 207 9.11 7.65 8.19
CA ASN A 207 9.12 7.57 6.72
C ASN A 207 8.41 8.76 6.08
N LEU A 208 7.30 9.23 6.66
CA LEU A 208 6.62 10.44 6.17
C LEU A 208 7.49 11.69 6.31
N ASP A 209 8.26 11.82 7.41
CA ASP A 209 9.23 12.91 7.56
C ASP A 209 10.32 12.86 6.47
N LYS A 210 10.85 11.66 6.17
CA LYS A 210 11.82 11.45 5.09
C LYS A 210 11.24 11.76 3.71
N ILE A 211 9.99 11.34 3.45
CA ILE A 211 9.27 11.64 2.20
C ILE A 211 9.12 13.15 2.05
N LEU A 212 8.69 13.87 3.10
CA LEU A 212 8.54 15.32 3.08
C LEU A 212 9.86 16.07 2.86
N ALA A 213 10.97 15.50 3.32
CA ALA A 213 12.31 16.04 3.03
C ALA A 213 12.77 15.75 1.59
N LEU A 214 12.27 14.67 0.97
CA LEU A 214 12.62 14.28 -0.40
C LEU A 214 11.84 15.06 -1.46
N ILE A 215 10.55 15.33 -1.22
CA ILE A 215 9.65 16.00 -2.17
C ILE A 215 9.74 17.52 -2.06
N ASP A 216 9.78 18.22 -3.18
CA ASP A 216 9.72 19.69 -3.20
C ASP A 216 8.26 20.20 -3.21
N ASP A 217 8.11 21.54 -3.09
CA ASP A 217 6.77 22.14 -2.88
C ASP A 217 5.86 22.03 -4.11
N ASN A 218 6.41 21.88 -5.31
CA ASN A 218 5.68 21.77 -6.57
C ASN A 218 5.50 20.33 -7.05
N ALA A 219 5.92 19.33 -6.23
CA ALA A 219 5.83 17.93 -6.58
C ALA A 219 4.37 17.48 -6.75
N LYS A 220 4.15 16.60 -7.73
CA LYS A 220 2.94 15.81 -7.85
C LYS A 220 3.15 14.48 -7.14
N VAL A 221 2.26 14.12 -6.24
CA VAL A 221 2.37 12.90 -5.44
C VAL A 221 1.22 11.95 -5.77
N ILE A 222 1.56 10.75 -6.25
CA ILE A 222 0.64 9.63 -6.42
C ILE A 222 0.61 8.88 -5.09
N PRO A 223 -0.49 8.96 -4.32
CA PRO A 223 -0.66 8.14 -3.11
C PRO A 223 -0.96 6.69 -3.48
N GLY A 224 -0.80 5.75 -2.57
CA GLY A 224 -1.26 4.39 -2.81
C GLY A 224 -2.74 4.33 -3.15
N HIS A 225 -3.57 5.08 -2.45
CA HIS A 225 -5.01 5.18 -2.71
C HIS A 225 -5.52 6.61 -2.70
N GLY A 226 -6.49 6.88 -3.55
CA GLY A 226 -7.19 8.17 -3.59
C GLY A 226 -6.79 9.05 -4.78
N ASN A 227 -7.01 10.35 -4.65
CA ASN A 227 -6.72 11.30 -5.72
C ASN A 227 -5.26 11.76 -5.67
N LEU A 228 -4.77 12.27 -6.80
CA LEU A 228 -3.48 12.93 -6.88
C LEU A 228 -3.32 13.94 -5.74
N ALA A 229 -2.13 14.06 -5.21
CA ALA A 229 -1.80 14.85 -4.04
C ALA A 229 -0.63 15.80 -4.30
N THR A 230 -0.42 16.68 -3.34
CA THR A 230 0.68 17.63 -3.23
C THR A 230 1.52 17.33 -1.98
N LYS A 231 2.67 17.97 -1.84
CA LYS A 231 3.46 17.94 -0.60
C LYS A 231 2.64 18.42 0.62
N ALA A 232 1.79 19.44 0.43
CA ALA A 232 0.93 19.94 1.50
C ALA A 232 -0.06 18.88 2.01
N ASP A 233 -0.61 18.04 1.10
CA ASP A 233 -1.48 16.93 1.50
C ASP A 233 -0.73 15.87 2.31
N VAL A 234 0.51 15.53 1.93
CA VAL A 234 1.38 14.60 2.68
C VAL A 234 1.70 15.18 4.06
N ASN A 235 2.02 16.49 4.13
CA ASN A 235 2.30 17.16 5.39
C ASN A 235 1.07 17.13 6.33
N ALA A 236 -0.11 17.47 5.81
CA ALA A 236 -1.35 17.44 6.60
C ALA A 236 -1.66 16.01 7.12
N TYR A 237 -1.41 14.98 6.31
CA TYR A 237 -1.57 13.59 6.73
C TYR A 237 -0.57 13.21 7.83
N ARG A 238 0.71 13.56 7.67
CA ARG A 238 1.74 13.35 8.70
C ARG A 238 1.37 14.04 10.01
N ASP A 239 0.94 15.31 9.95
CA ASP A 239 0.58 16.10 11.13
C ASP A 239 -0.63 15.50 11.86
N MET A 240 -1.64 15.00 11.11
CA MET A 240 -2.75 14.23 11.67
C MET A 240 -2.25 13.00 12.45
N LEU A 241 -1.34 12.22 11.88
CA LEU A 241 -0.84 11.01 12.52
C LEU A 241 -0.04 11.34 13.79
N TYR A 242 0.77 12.40 13.79
CA TYR A 242 1.45 12.88 15.00
C TYR A 242 0.48 13.38 16.06
N GLU A 243 -0.57 14.16 15.68
CA GLU A 243 -1.61 14.60 16.61
C GLU A 243 -2.29 13.41 17.29
N LEU A 244 -2.64 12.38 16.53
CA LEU A 244 -3.28 11.18 17.06
C LEU A 244 -2.34 10.38 17.97
N HIS A 245 -1.06 10.23 17.60
CA HIS A 245 -0.03 9.63 18.45
C HIS A 245 0.09 10.34 19.79
N ASP A 246 0.22 11.68 19.77
CA ASP A 246 0.40 12.49 20.98
C ASP A 246 -0.83 12.44 21.90
N ASN A 247 -2.04 12.47 21.31
CA ASN A 247 -3.28 12.35 22.07
C ASN A 247 -3.40 10.99 22.76
N VAL A 248 -3.03 9.91 22.07
CA VAL A 248 -2.96 8.56 22.65
C VAL A 248 -1.90 8.51 23.76
N ALA A 249 -0.70 9.04 23.51
CA ALA A 249 0.38 9.06 24.50
C ALA A 249 -0.02 9.83 25.79
N LYS A 250 -0.72 10.96 25.66
CA LYS A 250 -1.28 11.75 26.79
C LYS A 250 -2.32 10.93 27.56
N ALA A 251 -3.26 10.28 26.87
CA ALA A 251 -4.28 9.45 27.50
C ALA A 251 -3.66 8.28 28.28
N MET A 252 -2.68 7.59 27.70
CA MET A 252 -1.97 6.50 28.38
C MET A 252 -1.11 7.00 29.55
N LYS A 253 -0.54 8.21 29.46
CA LYS A 253 0.19 8.84 30.57
C LYS A 253 -0.75 9.20 31.73
N SER A 254 -2.01 9.53 31.49
CA SER A 254 -3.04 9.78 32.50
C SER A 254 -3.64 8.52 33.11
N GLY A 255 -3.12 7.33 32.78
CA GLY A 255 -3.53 6.03 33.34
C GLY A 255 -4.58 5.27 32.54
N LYS A 256 -4.96 5.72 31.34
CA LYS A 256 -5.84 4.94 30.47
C LYS A 256 -5.11 3.69 29.98
N LYS A 257 -5.79 2.55 29.98
CA LYS A 257 -5.29 1.29 29.42
C LYS A 257 -5.47 1.28 27.91
N ILE A 258 -4.72 0.42 27.20
CA ILE A 258 -4.78 0.29 25.75
C ILE A 258 -6.21 0.01 25.27
N GLU A 259 -6.91 -0.91 25.93
CA GLU A 259 -8.27 -1.31 25.61
C GLU A 259 -9.32 -0.21 25.76
N ASP A 260 -9.05 0.82 26.60
CA ASP A 260 -9.95 1.95 26.83
C ASP A 260 -9.76 3.10 25.82
N ILE A 261 -8.61 3.15 25.14
CA ILE A 261 -8.25 4.26 24.24
C ILE A 261 -9.23 4.43 23.07
N PRO A 262 -9.71 3.36 22.38
CA PRO A 262 -10.66 3.49 21.28
C PRO A 262 -12.00 4.14 21.68
N ALA A 263 -12.40 4.06 22.96
CA ALA A 263 -13.62 4.69 23.45
C ALA A 263 -13.52 6.22 23.59
N LEU A 264 -12.31 6.79 23.54
CA LEU A 264 -12.06 8.24 23.65
C LEU A 264 -12.40 8.99 22.35
N ASN A 265 -12.70 8.29 21.26
CA ASN A 265 -13.07 8.85 19.95
C ASN A 265 -12.08 9.92 19.43
N LEU A 266 -10.79 9.66 19.57
CA LEU A 266 -9.72 10.61 19.24
C LEU A 266 -9.63 10.92 17.74
N THR A 267 -10.22 10.08 16.87
CA THR A 267 -10.24 10.24 15.42
C THR A 267 -11.40 11.09 14.90
N ALA A 268 -12.36 11.49 15.74
CA ALA A 268 -13.63 12.13 15.32
C ALA A 268 -13.45 13.29 14.33
N LYS A 269 -12.41 14.11 14.52
CA LYS A 269 -12.06 15.24 13.63
C LYS A 269 -11.73 14.80 12.18
N TYR A 270 -11.31 13.55 12.00
CA TYR A 270 -10.80 13.01 10.75
C TYR A 270 -11.70 11.93 10.14
N ASP A 271 -12.73 11.46 10.87
CA ASP A 271 -13.56 10.31 10.48
C ASP A 271 -14.36 10.58 9.19
N ASP A 272 -14.72 11.83 8.90
CA ASP A 272 -15.43 12.16 7.66
C ASP A 272 -14.60 11.87 6.40
N VAL A 273 -13.29 12.03 6.47
CA VAL A 273 -12.35 11.78 5.37
C VAL A 273 -11.82 10.36 5.41
N PHE A 274 -11.27 9.92 6.55
CA PHE A 274 -10.51 8.68 6.67
C PHE A 274 -11.31 7.53 7.30
N GLY A 275 -12.31 7.82 8.14
CA GLY A 275 -13.05 6.82 8.89
C GLY A 275 -14.01 5.95 8.07
N LYS A 276 -14.28 6.32 6.81
CA LYS A 276 -15.15 5.57 5.89
C LYS A 276 -14.40 4.49 5.11
N GLY A 277 -13.07 4.52 5.10
CA GLY A 277 -12.21 3.61 4.36
C GLY A 277 -12.04 2.23 5.00
N PHE A 278 -11.01 1.51 4.57
CA PHE A 278 -10.70 0.13 4.98
C PHE A 278 -10.39 0.02 6.49
N ILE A 279 -9.61 0.96 7.05
CA ILE A 279 -9.32 1.02 8.49
C ILE A 279 -10.22 2.06 9.13
N LYS A 280 -10.98 1.63 10.15
CA LYS A 280 -11.87 2.51 10.92
C LYS A 280 -11.10 3.23 12.04
N GLY A 281 -11.60 4.39 12.47
CA GLY A 281 -10.93 5.19 13.50
C GLY A 281 -10.63 4.43 14.77
N LYS A 282 -11.54 3.61 15.28
CA LYS A 282 -11.33 2.80 16.49
C LYS A 282 -10.23 1.75 16.31
N ASP A 283 -10.19 1.08 15.16
CA ASP A 283 -9.16 0.08 14.86
C ASP A 283 -7.79 0.75 14.73
N PHE A 284 -7.75 1.90 14.05
CA PHE A 284 -6.52 2.67 13.89
C PHE A 284 -5.97 3.17 15.23
N ILE A 285 -6.81 3.74 16.09
CA ILE A 285 -6.38 4.21 17.41
C ILE A 285 -5.86 3.08 18.29
N LEU A 286 -6.37 1.87 18.16
CA LEU A 286 -5.82 0.70 18.86
C LEU A 286 -4.39 0.39 18.38
N ILE A 287 -4.15 0.45 17.06
CA ILE A 287 -2.80 0.29 16.47
C ILE A 287 -1.84 1.34 17.03
N VAL A 288 -2.26 2.61 17.07
CA VAL A 288 -1.46 3.70 17.64
C VAL A 288 -1.18 3.47 19.14
N ALA A 289 -2.16 3.01 19.92
CA ALA A 289 -1.97 2.72 21.34
C ALA A 289 -0.97 1.58 21.59
N GLN A 290 -0.99 0.55 20.77
CA GLN A 290 -0.02 -0.54 20.82
C GLN A 290 1.38 -0.04 20.48
N ALA A 291 1.55 0.82 19.47
CA ALA A 291 2.83 1.42 19.12
C ALA A 291 3.40 2.27 20.24
N VAL A 292 2.59 3.17 20.84
CA VAL A 292 2.98 4.00 21.99
C VAL A 292 3.40 3.15 23.20
N ALA A 293 2.75 2.00 23.43
CA ALA A 293 3.14 1.08 24.49
C ALA A 293 4.50 0.43 24.24
N ALA A 294 4.75 0.01 23.00
CA ALA A 294 6.02 -0.59 22.57
C ALA A 294 7.19 0.39 22.74
N GLU A 295 7.04 1.64 22.32
CA GLU A 295 8.05 2.70 22.50
C GLU A 295 8.46 2.93 23.97
N LYS A 296 7.49 2.84 24.89
CA LYS A 296 7.78 2.97 26.34
C LYS A 296 8.61 1.82 26.86
N THR A 297 8.40 0.62 26.33
CA THR A 297 9.15 -0.57 26.73
C THR A 297 10.60 -0.50 26.26
N GLU A 298 10.82 -0.09 24.99
CA GLU A 298 12.17 0.07 24.43
C GLU A 298 12.99 1.14 25.15
N LYS A 299 12.35 2.26 25.56
CA LYS A 299 13.02 3.33 26.35
C LYS A 299 13.41 2.87 27.74
N LYS A 300 12.73 1.87 28.32
CA LYS A 300 13.10 1.29 29.63
C LYS A 300 14.23 0.29 29.53
N THR A 301 14.35 -0.44 28.43
CA THR A 301 15.42 -1.44 28.22
C THR A 301 16.75 -0.81 27.82
N LYS A 302 16.77 0.43 27.34
CA LYS A 302 17.97 1.20 26.96
C LYS A 302 18.54 2.06 28.08
N LYS A 303 17.91 2.06 29.26
CA LYS A 303 18.38 2.73 30.52
C LYS A 303 18.88 1.70 31.53
#